data_033d7159642ab559f47421557b6c6925
#
_entry.id   033d7159642ab559f47421557b6c6925
#
_cell.length_a   1.000
_cell.length_b   1.000
_cell.length_c   1.000
_cell.angle_alpha   90.00
_cell.angle_beta   90.00
_cell.angle_gamma   90.00
#
_symmetry.space_group_name_H-M   'P 1'
#
loop_
_entity.id
_entity.type
_entity.pdbx_description
1 polymer ?
#
loop_
_entity_poly.entity_id
_entity_poly.type
_entity_poly.pdbx_seq_one_letter_code
_entity_poly.pdbx_strand_id
1 'polypeptide(L)'
;MVTLQRSNLEDNLDLSVKFRLFETGRGSMPFMVAIVSGLAGNDAPQLPDGSTRPRQYYGQLILNAFLGNNVALGVVPSVLRNPRLDVPDAETAFSLGLTGQVYVAQHVSVLAEWNLSKERAGLEHDAGSLGIELETGGHFFKLLLTNAVRMNPAQFLGGTEFQFEPGEWRFGFNVTRLLHL
;
A
#
# COMPACT_ATOMS: atom_id res chain seq x y z
N MET A 1 11.66 -0.13 10.62
CA MET A 1 10.77 1.06 10.48
C MET A 1 9.42 0.71 11.06
N VAL A 2 8.89 1.56 11.92
CA VAL A 2 7.53 1.44 12.45
C VAL A 2 6.68 2.51 11.79
N THR A 3 5.46 2.18 11.41
CA THR A 3 4.53 3.10 10.75
C THR A 3 3.19 3.06 11.48
N LEU A 4 2.66 4.23 11.80
CA LEU A 4 1.32 4.42 12.32
C LEU A 4 0.56 5.32 11.34
N GLN A 5 -0.60 4.87 10.90
CA GLN A 5 -1.43 5.57 9.91
C GLN A 5 -2.89 5.60 10.38
N ARG A 6 -3.60 6.62 9.96
CA ARG A 6 -5.07 6.71 10.11
C ARG A 6 -5.70 7.05 8.77
N SER A 7 -6.67 6.26 8.37
CA SER A 7 -7.55 6.57 7.24
C SER A 7 -8.81 7.24 7.78
N ASN A 8 -9.21 8.36 7.19
CA ASN A 8 -10.46 9.03 7.54
C ASN A 8 -11.69 8.23 7.11
N LEU A 9 -11.52 7.39 6.07
CA LEU A 9 -12.58 6.49 5.68
C LEU A 9 -12.62 5.31 6.65
N GLU A 10 -13.78 5.10 7.27
CA GLU A 10 -14.01 4.08 8.30
C GLU A 10 -13.17 4.25 9.57
N ASP A 11 -12.57 5.42 9.78
CA ASP A 11 -11.71 5.71 10.96
C ASP A 11 -10.72 4.58 11.27
N ASN A 12 -10.11 4.01 10.23
CA ASN A 12 -9.23 2.87 10.34
C ASN A 12 -7.83 3.30 10.79
N LEU A 13 -7.38 2.76 11.90
CA LEU A 13 -6.03 2.93 12.43
C LEU A 13 -5.18 1.71 12.05
N ASP A 14 -4.01 1.94 11.45
CA ASP A 14 -3.07 0.92 11.02
C ASP A 14 -1.72 1.11 11.71
N LEU A 15 -1.20 0.02 12.27
CA LEU A 15 0.15 -0.05 12.85
C LEU A 15 0.91 -1.16 12.13
N SER A 16 2.08 -0.83 11.58
CA SER A 16 2.92 -1.81 10.91
C SER A 16 4.41 -1.67 11.25
N VAL A 17 5.11 -2.78 11.07
CA VAL A 17 6.56 -2.87 11.22
C VAL A 17 7.14 -3.45 9.94
N LYS A 18 8.17 -2.78 9.40
CA LYS A 18 8.95 -3.23 8.24
C LYS A 18 10.37 -3.59 8.66
N PHE A 19 10.80 -4.80 8.31
CA PHE A 19 12.16 -5.29 8.48
C PHE A 19 12.79 -5.52 7.11
N ARG A 20 13.96 -4.93 6.87
CA ARG A 20 14.81 -5.29 5.73
C ARG A 20 15.59 -6.54 6.11
N LEU A 21 15.41 -7.60 5.33
CA LEU A 21 16.04 -8.89 5.54
C LEU A 21 17.39 -8.98 4.82
N PHE A 22 17.42 -8.45 3.60
CA PHE A 22 18.58 -8.58 2.72
C PHE A 22 18.64 -7.41 1.75
N GLU A 23 19.87 -6.99 1.42
CA GLU A 23 20.14 -5.99 0.40
C GLU A 23 21.50 -6.31 -0.25
N THR A 24 21.53 -6.45 -1.58
CA THR A 24 22.78 -6.50 -2.32
C THR A 24 23.28 -5.08 -2.50
N GLY A 25 24.44 -4.76 -1.91
CA GLY A 25 25.13 -3.50 -2.19
C GLY A 25 25.79 -3.53 -3.57
N ARG A 26 25.94 -2.39 -4.19
CA ARG A 26 26.84 -2.03 -5.30
C ARG A 26 27.04 -3.10 -6.38
N GLY A 27 26.10 -3.17 -7.30
CA GLY A 27 26.18 -3.93 -8.54
C GLY A 27 25.33 -3.25 -9.60
N SER A 28 25.32 -3.79 -10.80
CA SER A 28 24.47 -3.27 -11.89
C SER A 28 22.98 -3.43 -11.63
N MET A 29 22.60 -4.25 -10.66
CA MET A 29 21.20 -4.50 -10.28
C MET A 29 21.09 -4.74 -8.76
N PRO A 30 21.11 -3.68 -7.93
CA PRO A 30 20.84 -3.81 -6.50
C PRO A 30 19.47 -4.43 -6.27
N PHE A 31 19.41 -5.36 -5.31
CA PHE A 31 18.19 -6.08 -4.97
C PHE A 31 17.93 -6.01 -3.47
N MET A 32 16.71 -5.79 -3.07
CA MET A 32 16.29 -5.70 -1.66
C MET A 32 15.14 -6.64 -1.37
N VAL A 33 15.23 -7.31 -0.23
CA VAL A 33 14.15 -8.10 0.36
C VAL A 33 13.77 -7.51 1.71
N ALA A 34 12.49 -7.27 1.90
CA ALA A 34 11.95 -6.85 3.19
C ALA A 34 10.62 -7.55 3.50
N ILE A 35 10.28 -7.62 4.77
CA ILE A 35 8.95 -8.04 5.23
C ILE A 35 8.25 -6.91 5.94
N VAL A 36 6.93 -6.86 5.78
CA VAL A 36 6.04 -5.99 6.55
C VAL A 36 5.04 -6.88 7.26
N SER A 37 4.75 -6.57 8.50
CA SER A 37 3.62 -7.12 9.25
C SER A 37 2.87 -5.97 9.88
N GLY A 38 1.55 -5.99 9.81
CA GLY A 38 0.72 -4.94 10.35
C GLY A 38 -0.61 -5.43 10.86
N LEU A 39 -1.22 -4.58 11.65
CA LEU A 39 -2.57 -4.74 12.13
C LEU A 39 -3.33 -3.43 11.95
N ALA A 40 -4.60 -3.54 11.60
CA ALA A 40 -5.47 -2.39 11.47
C ALA A 40 -6.83 -2.66 12.09
N GLY A 41 -7.52 -1.60 12.45
CA GLY A 41 -8.86 -1.68 13.02
C GLY A 41 -9.53 -0.33 13.06
N ASN A 42 -10.86 -0.35 13.08
CA ASN A 42 -11.67 0.83 13.25
C ASN A 42 -11.75 1.19 14.75
N ASP A 43 -11.83 2.46 15.08
CA ASP A 43 -12.01 2.93 16.45
C ASP A 43 -13.41 2.63 17.01
N ALA A 44 -14.43 2.46 16.16
CA ALA A 44 -15.74 1.95 16.54
C ALA A 44 -15.71 0.40 16.65
N PRO A 45 -15.74 -0.18 17.86
CA PRO A 45 -15.50 -1.60 18.06
C PRO A 45 -16.69 -2.49 17.62
N GLN A 46 -17.85 -1.91 17.34
CA GLN A 46 -19.08 -2.65 16.98
C GLN A 46 -19.60 -2.24 15.60
N LEU A 47 -20.19 -3.21 14.93
CA LEU A 47 -21.01 -3.00 13.75
C LEU A 47 -22.42 -2.48 14.12
N PRO A 48 -23.20 -1.94 13.18
CA PRO A 48 -24.55 -1.46 13.45
C PRO A 48 -25.51 -2.51 14.02
N ASP A 49 -25.24 -3.79 13.74
CA ASP A 49 -26.00 -4.92 14.28
C ASP A 49 -25.58 -5.35 15.69
N GLY A 50 -24.60 -4.66 16.29
CA GLY A 50 -24.05 -4.95 17.61
C GLY A 50 -22.95 -6.02 17.64
N SER A 51 -22.63 -6.65 16.52
CA SER A 51 -21.52 -7.60 16.44
C SER A 51 -20.16 -6.89 16.51
N THR A 52 -19.13 -7.63 16.94
CA THR A 52 -17.77 -7.08 17.04
C THR A 52 -17.19 -6.87 15.64
N ARG A 53 -16.73 -5.64 15.37
CA ARG A 53 -16.04 -5.32 14.13
C ARG A 53 -14.70 -6.07 14.04
N PRO A 54 -14.38 -6.72 12.91
CA PRO A 54 -13.16 -7.48 12.79
C PRO A 54 -11.93 -6.56 12.76
N ARG A 55 -10.81 -7.05 13.29
CA ARG A 55 -9.50 -6.44 13.09
C ARG A 55 -8.82 -7.06 11.89
N GLN A 56 -8.08 -6.26 11.17
CA GLN A 56 -7.30 -6.69 10.02
C GLN A 56 -5.86 -7.01 10.44
N TYR A 57 -5.31 -8.09 9.88
CA TYR A 57 -3.91 -8.46 10.06
C TYR A 57 -3.33 -8.74 8.69
N TYR A 58 -2.15 -8.23 8.40
CA TYR A 58 -1.53 -8.45 7.10
C TYR A 58 -0.04 -8.73 7.20
N GLY A 59 0.45 -9.44 6.18
CA GLY A 59 1.85 -9.69 5.94
C GLY A 59 2.19 -9.45 4.48
N GLN A 60 3.34 -8.86 4.22
CA GLN A 60 3.84 -8.59 2.88
C GLN A 60 5.31 -8.99 2.78
N LEU A 61 5.68 -9.64 1.68
CA LEU A 61 7.07 -9.83 1.28
C LEU A 61 7.39 -8.85 0.16
N ILE A 62 8.33 -7.95 0.38
CA ILE A 62 8.74 -6.94 -0.58
C ILE A 62 10.00 -7.40 -1.28
N LEU A 63 9.93 -7.52 -2.59
CA LEU A 63 11.04 -7.87 -3.48
C LEU A 63 11.26 -6.71 -4.44
N ASN A 64 12.32 -5.94 -4.26
CA ASN A 64 12.62 -4.78 -5.09
C ASN A 64 13.97 -4.94 -5.79
N ALA A 65 14.03 -4.51 -7.04
CA ALA A 65 15.26 -4.46 -7.83
C ALA A 65 15.41 -3.08 -8.50
N PHE A 66 16.67 -2.59 -8.55
CA PHE A 66 17.03 -1.44 -9.36
C PHE A 66 17.63 -1.91 -10.69
N LEU A 67 17.10 -1.38 -11.79
CA LEU A 67 17.62 -1.59 -13.14
C LEU A 67 18.38 -0.35 -13.58
N GLY A 68 19.70 -0.44 -13.60
CA GLY A 68 20.54 0.72 -13.81
C GLY A 68 20.39 1.74 -12.68
N ASN A 69 20.38 3.04 -13.05
CA ASN A 69 20.34 4.12 -12.06
C ASN A 69 18.95 4.77 -11.91
N ASN A 70 18.00 4.45 -12.81
CA ASN A 70 16.79 5.25 -12.95
C ASN A 70 15.50 4.45 -12.80
N VAL A 71 15.53 3.13 -12.81
CA VAL A 71 14.32 2.30 -12.76
C VAL A 71 14.35 1.41 -11.52
N ALA A 72 13.30 1.45 -10.73
CA ALA A 72 13.03 0.50 -9.66
C ALA A 72 11.78 -0.30 -9.98
N LEU A 73 11.84 -1.61 -9.79
CA LEU A 73 10.70 -2.52 -9.94
C LEU A 73 10.51 -3.31 -8.66
N GLY A 74 9.27 -3.59 -8.32
CA GLY A 74 8.94 -4.36 -7.13
C GLY A 74 7.82 -5.35 -7.34
N VAL A 75 7.90 -6.45 -6.60
CA VAL A 75 6.85 -7.46 -6.50
C VAL A 75 6.56 -7.69 -5.02
N VAL A 76 5.28 -7.64 -4.65
CA VAL A 76 4.86 -7.65 -3.24
C VAL A 76 3.73 -8.68 -3.04
N PRO A 77 4.04 -9.99 -2.95
CA PRO A 77 3.04 -10.96 -2.48
C PRO A 77 2.62 -10.64 -1.05
N SER A 78 1.31 -10.67 -0.83
CA SER A 78 0.70 -10.25 0.42
C SER A 78 -0.41 -11.18 0.87
N VAL A 79 -0.61 -11.25 2.17
CA VAL A 79 -1.75 -11.93 2.81
C VAL A 79 -2.44 -10.95 3.75
N LEU A 80 -3.76 -10.95 3.71
CA LEU A 80 -4.62 -10.10 4.54
C LEU A 80 -5.71 -10.94 5.18
N ARG A 81 -5.83 -10.87 6.49
CA ARG A 81 -6.94 -11.44 7.25
C ARG A 81 -7.99 -10.36 7.48
N ASN A 82 -9.26 -10.70 7.29
CA ASN A 82 -10.42 -9.83 7.38
C ASN A 82 -10.31 -8.64 6.41
N PRO A 83 -10.37 -8.85 5.09
CA PRO A 83 -10.27 -7.77 4.10
C PRO A 83 -11.41 -6.75 4.19
N ARG A 84 -12.54 -7.13 4.78
CA ARG A 84 -13.72 -6.30 4.99
C ARG A 84 -13.90 -5.96 6.46
N LEU A 85 -14.24 -4.70 6.74
CA LEU A 85 -14.50 -4.20 8.10
C LEU A 85 -16.00 -4.08 8.42
N ASP A 86 -16.84 -4.25 7.42
CA ASP A 86 -18.30 -4.08 7.50
C ASP A 86 -19.05 -5.37 7.79
N VAL A 87 -18.37 -6.50 7.81
CA VAL A 87 -18.92 -7.81 8.12
C VAL A 87 -18.08 -8.54 9.15
N PRO A 88 -18.70 -9.32 10.07
CA PRO A 88 -17.98 -10.13 11.07
C PRO A 88 -17.44 -11.41 10.42
N ASP A 89 -16.55 -11.28 9.49
CA ASP A 89 -16.08 -12.39 8.70
C ASP A 89 -14.60 -12.69 9.01
N ALA A 90 -14.20 -13.91 8.83
CA ALA A 90 -12.86 -14.42 9.10
C ALA A 90 -12.15 -14.84 7.80
N GLU A 91 -12.44 -14.19 6.69
CA GLU A 91 -11.84 -14.48 5.39
C GLU A 91 -10.36 -14.15 5.35
N THR A 92 -9.60 -14.90 4.56
CA THR A 92 -8.19 -14.61 4.23
C THR A 92 -8.08 -14.27 2.76
N ALA A 93 -7.48 -13.14 2.47
CA ALA A 93 -7.20 -12.64 1.14
C ALA A 93 -5.72 -12.79 0.80
N PHE A 94 -5.45 -13.10 -0.46
CA PHE A 94 -4.11 -13.03 -1.04
C PHE A 94 -4.12 -11.98 -2.14
N SER A 95 -3.04 -11.22 -2.23
CA SER A 95 -2.85 -10.24 -3.29
C SER A 95 -1.40 -10.20 -3.76
N LEU A 96 -1.19 -9.66 -4.96
CA LEU A 96 0.12 -9.50 -5.57
C LEU A 96 0.27 -8.05 -6.04
N GLY A 97 1.07 -7.28 -5.31
CA GLY A 97 1.45 -5.93 -5.70
C GLY A 97 2.56 -5.95 -6.75
N LEU A 98 2.41 -5.14 -7.78
CA LEU A 98 3.42 -4.83 -8.78
C LEU A 98 3.72 -3.35 -8.67
N THR A 99 4.99 -2.97 -8.50
CA THR A 99 5.39 -1.57 -8.34
C THR A 99 6.46 -1.20 -9.34
N GLY A 100 6.42 0.04 -9.81
CA GLY A 100 7.42 0.60 -10.68
C GLY A 100 7.68 2.07 -10.33
N GLN A 101 8.96 2.46 -10.40
CA GLN A 101 9.38 3.86 -10.25
C GLN A 101 10.43 4.16 -11.30
N VAL A 102 10.27 5.28 -11.99
CA VAL A 102 11.23 5.74 -13.00
C VAL A 102 11.65 7.17 -12.66
N TYR A 103 12.92 7.37 -12.38
CA TYR A 103 13.50 8.70 -12.18
C TYR A 103 13.66 9.40 -13.53
N VAL A 104 12.85 10.42 -13.76
CA VAL A 104 12.86 11.24 -14.99
C VAL A 104 13.77 12.46 -14.86
N ALA A 105 14.10 12.85 -13.63
CA ALA A 105 15.10 13.87 -13.29
C ALA A 105 15.72 13.53 -11.92
N GLN A 106 16.75 14.28 -11.51
CA GLN A 106 17.49 14.02 -10.26
C GLN A 106 16.61 13.94 -9.02
N HIS A 107 15.49 14.69 -8.99
CA HIS A 107 14.58 14.77 -7.84
C HIS A 107 13.12 14.51 -8.21
N VAL A 108 12.88 13.98 -9.42
CA VAL A 108 11.52 13.73 -9.91
C VAL A 108 11.42 12.30 -10.40
N SER A 109 10.44 11.57 -9.92
CA SER A 109 10.13 10.24 -10.43
C SER A 109 8.65 10.07 -10.74
N VAL A 110 8.36 9.16 -11.66
CA VAL A 110 7.01 8.66 -11.96
C VAL A 110 6.87 7.32 -11.27
N LEU A 111 5.73 7.12 -10.62
CA LEU A 111 5.38 5.94 -9.84
C LEU A 111 4.20 5.23 -10.47
N ALA A 112 4.20 3.91 -10.43
CA ALA A 112 3.04 3.08 -10.74
C ALA A 112 2.97 1.93 -9.74
N GLU A 113 1.75 1.63 -9.30
CA GLU A 113 1.47 0.48 -8.45
C GLU A 113 0.17 -0.17 -8.89
N TRP A 114 0.15 -1.50 -8.93
CA TRP A 114 -1.02 -2.29 -9.22
C TRP A 114 -1.09 -3.47 -8.27
N ASN A 115 -2.17 -3.57 -7.51
CA ASN A 115 -2.39 -4.65 -6.57
C ASN A 115 -3.47 -5.59 -7.11
N LEU A 116 -3.03 -6.72 -7.65
CA LEU A 116 -3.91 -7.80 -8.09
C LEU A 116 -4.55 -8.46 -6.87
N SER A 117 -5.85 -8.41 -6.77
CA SER A 117 -6.63 -8.95 -5.68
C SER A 117 -7.74 -9.87 -6.19
N LYS A 118 -8.18 -10.81 -5.38
CA LYS A 118 -9.34 -11.62 -5.71
C LYS A 118 -10.61 -10.82 -5.49
N GLU A 119 -11.50 -10.82 -6.48
CA GLU A 119 -12.84 -10.23 -6.36
C GLU A 119 -13.59 -10.73 -5.13
N ARG A 120 -14.25 -9.80 -4.43
CA ARG A 120 -15.11 -10.02 -3.28
C ARG A 120 -16.30 -9.08 -3.32
N ALA A 121 -17.39 -9.45 -2.70
CA ALA A 121 -18.53 -8.57 -2.57
C ALA A 121 -18.14 -7.21 -1.95
N GLY A 122 -18.35 -6.12 -2.68
CA GLY A 122 -17.96 -4.77 -2.29
C GLY A 122 -16.48 -4.40 -2.51
N LEU A 123 -15.64 -5.33 -3.02
CA LEU A 123 -14.24 -5.12 -3.38
C LEU A 123 -13.96 -5.90 -4.66
N GLU A 124 -14.53 -5.46 -5.77
CA GLU A 124 -14.62 -6.24 -7.01
C GLU A 124 -13.49 -5.96 -7.99
N HIS A 125 -12.68 -4.92 -7.72
CA HIS A 125 -11.65 -4.46 -8.63
C HIS A 125 -10.27 -4.43 -7.96
N ASP A 126 -9.24 -4.57 -8.80
CA ASP A 126 -7.86 -4.36 -8.41
C ASP A 126 -7.62 -2.90 -8.01
N ALA A 127 -6.77 -2.68 -7.02
CA ALA A 127 -6.36 -1.33 -6.63
C ALA A 127 -5.11 -0.92 -7.43
N GLY A 128 -5.20 0.22 -8.11
CA GLY A 128 -4.12 0.79 -8.90
C GLY A 128 -3.81 2.23 -8.54
N SER A 129 -2.56 2.65 -8.74
CA SER A 129 -2.12 4.02 -8.56
C SER A 129 -1.07 4.41 -9.58
N LEU A 130 -1.16 5.64 -10.07
CA LEU A 130 -0.13 6.33 -10.84
C LEU A 130 0.25 7.60 -10.09
N GLY A 131 1.52 7.99 -10.13
CA GLY A 131 1.93 9.17 -9.39
C GLY A 131 3.19 9.82 -9.87
N ILE A 132 3.40 11.03 -9.37
CA ILE A 132 4.65 11.78 -9.51
C ILE A 132 5.17 12.05 -8.11
N GLU A 133 6.44 11.75 -7.90
CA GLU A 133 7.16 12.07 -6.66
C GLU A 133 8.19 13.15 -6.92
N LEU A 134 8.23 14.12 -6.01
CA LEU A 134 9.23 15.17 -5.95
C LEU A 134 10.00 15.05 -4.63
N GLU A 135 11.30 14.87 -4.72
CA GLU A 135 12.21 14.82 -3.57
C GLU A 135 12.89 16.15 -3.32
N THR A 136 12.80 16.68 -2.11
CA THR A 136 13.43 17.95 -1.71
C THR A 136 13.95 17.86 -0.28
N GLY A 137 15.27 17.81 -0.09
CA GLY A 137 15.91 17.92 1.23
C GLY A 137 15.41 16.90 2.25
N GLY A 138 15.15 15.66 1.83
CA GLY A 138 14.63 14.59 2.68
C GLY A 138 13.12 14.57 2.85
N HIS A 139 12.39 15.43 2.15
CA HIS A 139 10.94 15.36 2.00
C HIS A 139 10.59 14.75 0.63
N PHE A 140 9.57 13.88 0.62
CA PHE A 140 9.03 13.25 -0.58
C PHE A 140 7.56 13.66 -0.70
N PHE A 141 7.27 14.43 -1.74
CA PHE A 141 5.92 14.90 -2.08
C PHE A 141 5.39 14.02 -3.21
N LYS A 142 4.25 13.38 -3.01
CA LYS A 142 3.62 12.53 -4.03
C LYS A 142 2.26 13.07 -4.39
N LEU A 143 2.03 13.21 -5.69
CA LEU A 143 0.69 13.40 -6.26
C LEU A 143 0.29 12.07 -6.91
N LEU A 144 -0.84 11.55 -6.52
CA LEU A 144 -1.32 10.22 -6.92
C LEU A 144 -2.67 10.32 -7.62
N LEU A 145 -2.83 9.53 -8.65
CA LEU A 145 -4.10 9.20 -9.28
C LEU A 145 -4.37 7.72 -9.00
N THR A 146 -5.51 7.40 -8.39
CA THR A 146 -5.82 6.04 -7.95
C THR A 146 -7.32 5.78 -8.04
N ASN A 147 -7.72 4.51 -8.17
CA ASN A 147 -9.10 4.07 -7.98
C ASN A 147 -9.38 3.67 -6.52
N ALA A 148 -8.36 3.57 -5.68
CA ALA A 148 -8.54 3.24 -4.27
C ALA A 148 -8.99 4.47 -3.47
N VAL A 149 -10.04 4.31 -2.68
CA VAL A 149 -10.51 5.31 -1.70
C VAL A 149 -9.94 5.08 -0.32
N ARG A 150 -9.43 3.89 -0.08
CA ARG A 150 -8.85 3.41 1.17
C ARG A 150 -7.34 3.30 0.98
N MET A 151 -6.58 4.12 1.68
CA MET A 151 -5.15 4.32 1.40
C MET A 151 -4.20 3.67 2.41
N ASN A 152 -4.70 3.08 3.50
CA ASN A 152 -3.82 2.32 4.37
C ASN A 152 -3.56 0.91 3.80
N PRO A 153 -2.44 0.25 4.16
CA PRO A 153 -2.06 -1.03 3.58
C PRO A 153 -3.14 -2.11 3.71
N ALA A 154 -3.75 -2.26 4.88
CA ALA A 154 -4.77 -3.27 5.11
C ALA A 154 -6.00 -3.08 4.20
N GLN A 155 -6.38 -1.85 3.92
CA GLN A 155 -7.51 -1.54 3.06
C GLN A 155 -7.15 -1.65 1.56
N PHE A 156 -5.94 -1.24 1.18
CA PHE A 156 -5.46 -1.31 -0.21
C PHE A 156 -5.26 -2.75 -0.70
N LEU A 157 -4.77 -3.64 0.18
CA LEU A 157 -4.53 -5.04 -0.15
C LEU A 157 -5.83 -5.83 -0.43
N GLY A 158 -6.95 -5.37 0.07
CA GLY A 158 -8.26 -6.01 -0.14
C GLY A 158 -8.83 -5.82 -1.54
N GLY A 159 -8.31 -4.87 -2.31
CA GLY A 159 -8.92 -4.39 -3.56
C GLY A 159 -9.77 -3.14 -3.35
N THR A 160 -10.57 -2.78 -4.34
CA THR A 160 -11.39 -1.57 -4.32
C THR A 160 -12.78 -1.80 -4.94
N GLU A 161 -13.68 -0.90 -4.64
CA GLU A 161 -15.04 -0.84 -5.21
C GLU A 161 -15.08 -0.24 -6.62
N PHE A 162 -14.02 0.48 -7.02
CA PHE A 162 -13.98 1.30 -8.22
C PHE A 162 -13.04 0.74 -9.28
N GLN A 163 -13.42 0.88 -10.55
CA GLN A 163 -12.57 0.57 -11.68
C GLN A 163 -11.47 1.62 -11.86
N PHE A 164 -10.34 1.23 -12.48
CA PHE A 164 -9.31 2.18 -12.84
C PHE A 164 -9.63 2.87 -14.17
N GLU A 165 -10.69 3.69 -14.19
CA GLU A 165 -11.19 4.37 -15.39
C GLU A 165 -11.58 5.83 -15.13
N PRO A 166 -11.66 6.66 -16.19
CA PRO A 166 -12.11 8.05 -16.06
C PRO A 166 -13.50 8.15 -15.44
N GLY A 167 -13.61 9.00 -14.40
CA GLY A 167 -14.85 9.15 -13.61
C GLY A 167 -14.80 8.46 -12.26
N GLU A 168 -13.99 7.41 -12.11
CA GLU A 168 -13.78 6.70 -10.86
C GLU A 168 -12.42 7.00 -10.19
N TRP A 169 -11.57 7.75 -10.85
CA TRP A 169 -10.28 8.17 -10.31
C TRP A 169 -10.40 9.13 -9.12
N ARG A 170 -9.46 8.99 -8.22
CA ARG A 170 -9.27 9.86 -7.05
C ARG A 170 -7.88 10.47 -7.10
N PHE A 171 -7.77 11.72 -6.65
CA PHE A 171 -6.50 12.36 -6.45
C PHE A 171 -6.06 12.21 -5.00
N GLY A 172 -4.84 11.73 -4.83
CA GLY A 172 -4.18 11.61 -3.53
C GLY A 172 -2.96 12.51 -3.43
N PHE A 173 -2.67 12.95 -2.22
CA PHE A 173 -1.45 13.66 -1.89
C PHE A 173 -0.79 13.00 -0.68
N ASN A 174 0.51 12.75 -0.77
CA ASN A 174 1.28 12.17 0.33
C ASN A 174 2.56 12.97 0.55
N VAL A 175 2.92 13.20 1.80
CA VAL A 175 4.21 13.78 2.21
C VAL A 175 4.89 12.83 3.16
N THR A 176 6.10 12.41 2.80
CA THR A 176 6.97 11.60 3.65
C THR A 176 8.22 12.39 3.97
N ARG A 177 8.72 12.30 5.21
CA ARG A 177 9.98 12.89 5.63
C ARG A 177 10.90 11.82 6.22
N LEU A 178 12.15 11.79 5.76
CA LEU A 178 13.19 11.01 6.42
C LEU A 178 13.69 11.78 7.66
N LEU A 179 13.61 11.12 8.81
CA LEU A 179 14.22 11.59 10.05
C LEU A 179 15.46 10.73 10.32
N HIS A 180 16.62 11.37 10.43
CA HIS A 180 17.84 10.74 10.92
C HIS A 180 17.89 11.01 12.43
N LEU A 181 17.73 9.95 13.24
CA LEU A 181 17.81 9.98 14.70
C LEU A 181 19.21 9.56 15.14
#